data_ae0bec6b5859099325a7d13b32e32a83
#
_entry.id   ae0bec6b5859099325a7d13b32e32a83
#
_cell.length_a   1.000
_cell.length_b   1.000
_cell.length_c   1.000
_cell.angle_alpha   90.00
_cell.angle_beta   90.00
_cell.angle_gamma   90.00
#
_symmetry.space_group_name_H-M   'P 1'
#
loop_
_entity.id
_entity.type
_entity.pdbx_description
1 polymer ?
#
loop_
_entity_poly.entity_id
_entity_poly.type
_entity_poly.pdbx_seq_one_letter_code
_entity_poly.pdbx_strand_id
1 'polypeptide(L)'
;MKKRGISLLTVLLIWTTLLMAQDVPAGVVTAFKKGSSQELNKFLGDKVDLIIQNRSTNADKQAAESTMNTFFTENKVSTFNVNHQGKRDESSFVIGTLTTANGNFRVNCFFKRVQNKYLIHQIRIDKTNE
;
A
#
# COMPACT_ATOMS: atom_id res chain seq x y z
N MET A 1 -17.68 37.70 17.44
CA MET A 1 -17.23 37.81 16.06
C MET A 1 -15.76 37.46 15.87
N LYS A 2 -14.91 37.99 16.74
CA LYS A 2 -13.48 37.73 16.66
C LYS A 2 -13.15 36.23 16.81
N LYS A 3 -13.91 35.52 17.62
CA LYS A 3 -13.71 34.11 17.86
C LYS A 3 -13.93 33.27 16.60
N ARG A 4 -14.83 33.70 15.73
CA ARG A 4 -15.13 32.97 14.50
C ARG A 4 -13.96 33.01 13.52
N GLY A 5 -13.27 34.16 13.43
CA GLY A 5 -12.11 34.28 12.56
C GLY A 5 -10.97 33.37 13.00
N ILE A 6 -10.76 33.28 14.30
CA ILE A 6 -9.69 32.44 14.85
C ILE A 6 -9.98 30.97 14.59
N SER A 7 -11.25 30.55 14.74
CA SER A 7 -11.64 29.17 14.46
C SER A 7 -11.39 28.79 13.01
N LEU A 8 -11.72 29.69 12.09
CA LEU A 8 -11.51 29.43 10.67
C LEU A 8 -10.05 29.28 10.32
N LEU A 9 -9.19 30.11 10.92
CA LEU A 9 -7.76 29.99 10.70
C LEU A 9 -7.21 28.65 11.19
N THR A 10 -7.68 28.20 12.34
CA THR A 10 -7.26 26.92 12.89
C THR A 10 -7.65 25.78 11.98
N VAL A 11 -8.87 25.81 11.43
CA VAL A 11 -9.34 24.79 10.50
C VAL A 11 -8.49 24.77 9.25
N LEU A 12 -8.14 25.93 8.71
CA LEU A 12 -7.30 26.01 7.52
C LEU A 12 -5.92 25.39 7.76
N LEU A 13 -5.34 25.62 8.92
CA LEU A 13 -4.05 25.05 9.25
C LEU A 13 -4.11 23.53 9.31
N ILE A 14 -5.17 22.97 9.87
CA ILE A 14 -5.38 21.52 9.92
C ILE A 14 -5.46 20.96 8.50
N TRP A 15 -6.19 21.61 7.62
CA TRP A 15 -6.31 21.18 6.24
C TRP A 15 -4.95 21.17 5.53
N THR A 16 -4.14 22.22 5.75
CA THR A 16 -2.83 22.30 5.15
C THR A 16 -1.96 21.12 5.59
N THR A 17 -2.03 20.76 6.89
CA THR A 17 -1.26 19.64 7.41
C THR A 17 -1.67 18.31 6.75
N LEU A 18 -2.97 18.12 6.52
CA LEU A 18 -3.47 16.90 5.91
C LEU A 18 -3.07 16.77 4.44
N LEU A 19 -2.78 17.88 3.78
CA LEU A 19 -2.36 17.88 2.39
C LEU A 19 -0.88 17.57 2.21
N MET A 20 -0.12 17.50 3.29
CA MET A 20 1.29 17.13 3.20
C MET A 20 1.44 15.73 2.60
N ALA A 21 2.32 15.61 1.64
CA ALA A 21 2.47 14.41 0.86
C ALA A 21 2.75 13.18 1.71
N GLN A 22 2.09 12.10 1.40
CA GLN A 22 2.36 10.79 2.00
C GLN A 22 3.17 9.96 1.02
N ASP A 23 4.32 9.47 1.46
CA ASP A 23 5.22 8.68 0.63
C ASP A 23 4.64 7.30 0.35
N VAL A 24 3.84 6.79 1.28
CA VAL A 24 3.11 5.54 1.11
C VAL A 24 1.63 5.87 1.19
N PRO A 25 0.88 5.65 0.09
CA PRO A 25 -0.55 5.96 0.11
C PRO A 25 -1.29 5.14 1.16
N ALA A 26 -2.08 5.82 1.98
CA ALA A 26 -2.84 5.14 3.03
C ALA A 26 -3.79 4.09 2.47
N GLY A 27 -4.28 4.29 1.25
CA GLY A 27 -5.16 3.34 0.60
C GLY A 27 -4.51 1.99 0.34
N VAL A 28 -3.18 1.95 0.17
CA VAL A 28 -2.48 0.69 -0.02
C VAL A 28 -2.52 -0.15 1.25
N VAL A 29 -2.28 0.47 2.40
CA VAL A 29 -2.36 -0.22 3.68
C VAL A 29 -3.77 -0.74 3.91
N THR A 30 -4.77 0.08 3.60
CA THR A 30 -6.18 -0.31 3.72
C THR A 30 -6.50 -1.49 2.80
N ALA A 31 -5.98 -1.47 1.58
CA ALA A 31 -6.22 -2.55 0.63
C ALA A 31 -5.67 -3.89 1.14
N PHE A 32 -4.48 -3.87 1.73
CA PHE A 32 -3.92 -5.09 2.33
C PHE A 32 -4.72 -5.53 3.55
N LYS A 33 -5.17 -4.59 4.38
CA LYS A 33 -5.98 -4.93 5.56
C LYS A 33 -7.28 -5.62 5.17
N LYS A 34 -7.87 -5.21 4.07
CA LYS A 34 -9.11 -5.78 3.57
C LYS A 34 -8.90 -7.00 2.69
N GLY A 35 -7.69 -7.19 2.20
CA GLY A 35 -7.43 -8.22 1.20
C GLY A 35 -8.15 -7.90 -0.09
N SER A 36 -8.14 -6.62 -0.50
CA SER A 36 -8.89 -6.16 -1.67
C SER A 36 -7.95 -5.85 -2.83
N SER A 37 -7.97 -6.69 -3.85
CA SER A 37 -7.19 -6.46 -5.06
C SER A 37 -7.73 -5.28 -5.85
N GLN A 38 -9.04 -5.03 -5.79
CA GLN A 38 -9.65 -3.91 -6.49
C GLN A 38 -9.18 -2.58 -5.92
N GLU A 39 -9.09 -2.47 -4.60
CA GLU A 39 -8.59 -1.25 -4.00
C GLU A 39 -7.09 -1.09 -4.26
N LEU A 40 -6.37 -2.20 -4.25
CA LEU A 40 -4.94 -2.19 -4.53
C LEU A 40 -4.65 -1.72 -5.96
N ASN A 41 -5.52 -2.08 -6.90
CA ASN A 41 -5.37 -1.74 -8.32
C ASN A 41 -5.17 -0.24 -8.55
N LYS A 42 -5.81 0.59 -7.74
CA LYS A 42 -5.73 2.04 -7.89
C LYS A 42 -4.30 2.56 -7.74
N PHE A 43 -3.45 1.79 -7.09
CA PHE A 43 -2.08 2.22 -6.79
C PHE A 43 -1.03 1.45 -7.57
N LEU A 44 -1.44 0.51 -8.43
CA LEU A 44 -0.49 -0.27 -9.22
C LEU A 44 0.05 0.55 -10.38
N GLY A 45 1.34 0.39 -10.65
CA GLY A 45 1.94 0.97 -11.84
C GLY A 45 1.58 0.17 -13.08
N ASP A 46 2.08 0.63 -14.25
CA ASP A 46 1.80 -0.05 -15.51
C ASP A 46 2.43 -1.43 -15.57
N LYS A 47 3.56 -1.60 -14.93
CA LYS A 47 4.24 -2.88 -14.80
C LYS A 47 4.61 -3.08 -13.34
N VAL A 48 4.33 -4.26 -12.83
CA VAL A 48 4.58 -4.61 -11.44
C VAL A 48 5.32 -5.92 -11.36
N ASP A 49 6.42 -5.93 -10.64
CA ASP A 49 7.13 -7.17 -10.35
C ASP A 49 6.46 -7.83 -9.16
N LEU A 50 5.90 -9.00 -9.36
CA LEU A 50 5.27 -9.78 -8.31
C LEU A 50 6.16 -10.95 -7.95
N ILE A 51 6.59 -11.00 -6.70
CA ILE A 51 7.41 -12.10 -6.19
C ILE A 51 6.64 -12.71 -5.04
N ILE A 52 5.88 -13.75 -5.33
CA ILE A 52 5.01 -14.40 -4.35
C ILE A 52 5.52 -15.80 -4.10
N GLN A 53 6.05 -16.02 -2.90
CA GLN A 53 6.57 -17.33 -2.49
C GLN A 53 7.53 -17.91 -3.53
N ASN A 54 8.52 -17.09 -3.91
CA ASN A 54 9.60 -17.45 -4.85
C ASN A 54 9.17 -17.55 -6.31
N ARG A 55 7.93 -17.19 -6.63
CA ARG A 55 7.48 -17.08 -8.02
C ARG A 55 7.57 -15.64 -8.45
N SER A 56 8.37 -15.39 -9.45
CA SER A 56 8.61 -14.03 -9.94
C SER A 56 7.90 -13.84 -11.28
N THR A 57 7.11 -12.79 -11.38
CA THR A 57 6.34 -12.47 -12.57
C THR A 57 6.36 -10.97 -12.79
N ASN A 58 6.61 -10.54 -14.02
CA ASN A 58 6.44 -9.14 -14.39
C ASN A 58 5.07 -9.01 -15.02
N ALA A 59 4.18 -8.28 -14.36
CA ALA A 59 2.77 -8.23 -14.74
C ALA A 59 2.34 -6.82 -15.07
N ASP A 60 1.45 -6.69 -16.06
CA ASP A 60 0.79 -5.41 -16.26
C ASP A 60 -0.24 -5.22 -15.13
N LYS A 61 -0.85 -4.05 -15.10
CA LYS A 61 -1.75 -3.67 -14.04
C LYS A 61 -2.90 -4.66 -13.85
N GLN A 62 -3.50 -5.09 -14.95
CA GLN A 62 -4.63 -6.00 -14.89
C GLN A 62 -4.20 -7.40 -14.42
N ALA A 63 -3.09 -7.89 -14.92
CA ALA A 63 -2.56 -9.19 -14.51
C ALA A 63 -2.13 -9.16 -13.05
N ALA A 64 -1.57 -8.05 -12.59
CA ALA A 64 -1.18 -7.90 -11.20
C ALA A 64 -2.40 -7.93 -10.28
N GLU A 65 -3.47 -7.25 -10.66
CA GLU A 65 -4.71 -7.28 -9.88
C GLU A 65 -5.25 -8.70 -9.80
N SER A 66 -5.27 -9.40 -10.93
CA SER A 66 -5.79 -10.77 -11.00
C SER A 66 -4.97 -11.70 -10.10
N THR A 67 -3.65 -11.58 -10.13
CA THR A 67 -2.77 -12.41 -9.32
C THR A 67 -2.98 -12.12 -7.83
N MET A 68 -3.12 -10.86 -7.46
CA MET A 68 -3.38 -10.50 -6.08
C MET A 68 -4.76 -10.97 -5.63
N ASN A 69 -5.73 -10.94 -6.53
CA ASN A 69 -7.06 -11.44 -6.22
C ASN A 69 -7.02 -12.93 -5.88
N THR A 70 -6.28 -13.70 -6.67
CA THR A 70 -6.09 -15.12 -6.41
C THR A 70 -5.43 -15.34 -5.04
N PHE A 71 -4.39 -14.57 -4.75
CA PHE A 71 -3.69 -14.68 -3.47
C PHE A 71 -4.64 -14.38 -2.29
N PHE A 72 -5.40 -13.31 -2.37
CA PHE A 72 -6.32 -12.92 -1.29
C PHE A 72 -7.49 -13.88 -1.16
N THR A 73 -7.92 -14.50 -2.27
CA THR A 73 -8.98 -15.50 -2.23
C THR A 73 -8.50 -16.77 -1.53
N GLU A 74 -7.28 -17.19 -1.82
CA GLU A 74 -6.70 -18.38 -1.21
C GLU A 74 -6.26 -18.14 0.24
N ASN A 75 -5.92 -16.90 0.58
CA ASN A 75 -5.37 -16.55 1.88
C ASN A 75 -6.20 -15.40 2.46
N LYS A 76 -7.32 -15.75 3.08
CA LYS A 76 -8.22 -14.74 3.61
C LYS A 76 -7.53 -13.92 4.69
N VAL A 77 -7.49 -12.60 4.50
CA VAL A 77 -6.79 -11.69 5.39
C VAL A 77 -7.61 -11.36 6.61
N SER A 78 -6.98 -11.39 7.77
CA SER A 78 -7.60 -10.90 9.00
C SER A 78 -6.99 -9.56 9.42
N THR A 79 -5.67 -9.41 9.32
CA THR A 79 -5.02 -8.13 9.68
C THR A 79 -3.81 -7.88 8.80
N PHE A 80 -3.41 -6.61 8.76
CA PHE A 80 -2.15 -6.21 8.15
C PHE A 80 -1.52 -5.16 9.05
N ASN A 81 -0.33 -5.43 9.55
CA ASN A 81 0.39 -4.52 10.43
C ASN A 81 1.64 -4.00 9.74
N VAL A 82 1.75 -2.67 9.64
CA VAL A 82 2.94 -2.06 9.07
C VAL A 82 4.06 -2.14 10.10
N ASN A 83 5.18 -2.74 9.71
CA ASN A 83 6.35 -2.89 10.56
C ASN A 83 7.37 -1.79 10.30
N HIS A 84 7.49 -1.38 9.04
CA HIS A 84 8.50 -0.42 8.64
C HIS A 84 8.07 0.25 7.35
N GLN A 85 8.37 1.55 7.23
CA GLN A 85 8.12 2.26 5.99
C GLN A 85 9.12 3.39 5.87
N GLY A 86 9.41 3.80 4.64
CA GLY A 86 10.39 4.83 4.42
C GLY A 86 10.34 5.38 3.02
N LYS A 87 11.23 6.35 2.80
CA LYS A 87 11.33 7.03 1.53
C LYS A 87 12.80 7.26 1.21
N ARG A 88 13.16 7.11 -0.05
CA ARG A 88 14.49 7.39 -0.53
C ARG A 88 14.37 7.94 -1.94
N ASP A 89 14.74 9.23 -2.13
CA ASP A 89 14.63 9.92 -3.41
C ASP A 89 13.20 9.83 -3.95
N GLU A 90 13.00 9.21 -5.11
CA GLU A 90 11.69 9.08 -5.72
C GLU A 90 11.06 7.72 -5.47
N SER A 91 11.62 6.97 -4.53
CA SER A 91 11.13 5.65 -4.15
C SER A 91 10.62 5.67 -2.72
N SER A 92 9.64 4.85 -2.44
CA SER A 92 9.20 4.63 -1.07
C SER A 92 8.84 3.16 -0.91
N PHE A 93 8.66 2.74 0.34
CA PHE A 93 8.35 1.34 0.60
C PHE A 93 7.55 1.20 1.88
N VAL A 94 6.81 0.10 1.96
CA VAL A 94 6.15 -0.33 3.18
C VAL A 94 6.40 -1.82 3.36
N ILE A 95 6.75 -2.20 4.57
CA ILE A 95 6.97 -3.60 4.94
C ILE A 95 6.01 -3.90 6.07
N GLY A 96 5.24 -4.96 5.93
CA GLY A 96 4.26 -5.31 6.95
C GLY A 96 4.05 -6.80 7.06
N THR A 97 3.31 -7.18 8.09
CA THR A 97 2.93 -8.56 8.35
C THR A 97 1.45 -8.73 8.04
N LEU A 98 1.17 -9.63 7.12
CA LEU A 98 -0.19 -9.97 6.71
C LEU A 98 -0.58 -11.25 7.42
N THR A 99 -1.60 -11.16 8.27
CA THR A 99 -2.11 -12.35 8.97
C THR A 99 -3.30 -12.89 8.19
N THR A 100 -3.23 -14.15 7.82
CA THR A 100 -4.27 -14.78 7.00
C THR A 100 -4.71 -16.09 7.62
N ALA A 101 -5.75 -16.69 7.04
CA ALA A 101 -6.23 -17.99 7.45
C ALA A 101 -5.16 -19.08 7.31
N ASN A 102 -4.15 -18.86 6.48
CA ASN A 102 -3.08 -19.82 6.22
C ASN A 102 -1.75 -19.44 6.87
N GLY A 103 -1.79 -18.51 7.84
CA GLY A 103 -0.59 -18.09 8.53
C GLY A 103 -0.18 -16.68 8.17
N ASN A 104 1.02 -16.32 8.60
CA ASN A 104 1.53 -14.97 8.43
C ASN A 104 2.44 -14.86 7.22
N PHE A 105 2.33 -13.74 6.52
CA PHE A 105 3.18 -13.44 5.39
C PHE A 105 3.84 -12.09 5.61
N ARG A 106 5.09 -11.97 5.17
CA ARG A 106 5.75 -10.67 5.11
C ARG A 106 5.48 -10.07 3.74
N VAL A 107 5.01 -8.83 3.73
CA VAL A 107 4.73 -8.10 2.50
C VAL A 107 5.71 -6.95 2.39
N ASN A 108 6.49 -6.92 1.31
CA ASN A 108 7.33 -5.79 0.96
C ASN A 108 6.74 -5.16 -0.28
N CYS A 109 6.31 -3.92 -0.15
CA CYS A 109 5.68 -3.20 -1.24
C CYS A 109 6.53 -1.98 -1.56
N PHE A 110 7.01 -1.89 -2.80
CA PHE A 110 7.90 -0.83 -3.23
C PHE A 110 7.18 0.08 -4.22
N PHE A 111 7.34 1.38 -4.01
CA PHE A 111 6.68 2.40 -4.81
C PHE A 111 7.69 3.22 -5.57
N LYS A 112 7.27 3.72 -6.72
CA LYS A 112 8.04 4.65 -7.51
C LYS A 112 7.18 5.86 -7.80
N ARG A 113 7.78 7.04 -7.74
CA ARG A 113 7.05 8.27 -8.01
C ARG A 113 6.92 8.45 -9.51
N VAL A 114 5.67 8.55 -9.98
CA VAL A 114 5.34 8.77 -11.38
C VAL A 114 4.32 9.89 -11.45
N GLN A 115 4.69 11.01 -12.04
CA GLN A 115 3.80 12.16 -12.22
C GLN A 115 3.13 12.57 -10.90
N ASN A 116 3.95 12.78 -9.86
CA ASN A 116 3.50 13.22 -8.54
C ASN A 116 2.67 12.20 -7.76
N LYS A 117 2.67 10.95 -8.20
CA LYS A 117 2.00 9.86 -7.48
C LYS A 117 2.98 8.74 -7.21
N TYR A 118 2.85 8.13 -6.04
CA TYR A 118 3.61 6.94 -5.74
C TYR A 118 2.81 5.72 -6.18
N LEU A 119 3.35 4.99 -7.14
CA LEU A 119 2.71 3.79 -7.68
C LEU A 119 3.54 2.56 -7.33
N ILE A 120 2.86 1.46 -7.11
CA ILE A 120 3.51 0.20 -6.78
C ILE A 120 4.22 -0.34 -8.02
N HIS A 121 5.52 -0.62 -7.88
CA HIS A 121 6.28 -1.26 -8.96
C HIS A 121 6.77 -2.64 -8.57
N GLN A 122 6.68 -3.02 -7.31
CA GLN A 122 7.06 -4.36 -6.87
C GLN A 122 6.30 -4.74 -5.61
N ILE A 123 5.79 -5.97 -5.57
CA ILE A 123 5.21 -6.56 -4.37
C ILE A 123 5.89 -7.89 -4.14
N ARG A 124 6.48 -8.05 -2.97
CA ARG A 124 7.08 -9.31 -2.58
C ARG A 124 6.37 -9.86 -1.35
N ILE A 125 5.91 -11.09 -1.45
CA ILE A 125 5.17 -11.75 -0.37
C ILE A 125 5.85 -13.08 -0.07
N ASP A 126 6.30 -13.23 1.18
CA ASP A 126 6.94 -14.45 1.63
C ASP A 126 6.26 -14.94 2.90
N LYS A 127 6.07 -16.24 3.01
CA LYS A 127 5.49 -16.80 4.22
C LYS A 127 6.52 -16.75 5.34
N THR A 128 6.07 -16.39 6.53
CA THR A 128 6.94 -16.34 7.70
C THR A 128 6.68 -17.55 8.60
N ASN A 129 7.66 -17.84 9.46
CA ASN A 129 7.53 -18.96 10.41
C ASN A 129 6.97 -18.51 11.74
N GLU A 130 6.48 -17.29 11.82
CA GLU A 130 5.95 -16.75 13.07
C GLU A 130 4.47 -17.05 13.28
#